data_ae5768a1b8e3377b4772ec14921a59a4
#
_entry.id   ae5768a1b8e3377b4772ec14921a59a4
#
_cell.length_a   1.000
_cell.length_b   1.000
_cell.length_c   1.000
_cell.angle_alpha   90.00
_cell.angle_beta   90.00
_cell.angle_gamma   90.00
#
_symmetry.space_group_name_H-M   'P 1'
#
loop_
_entity.id
_entity.type
_entity.pdbx_description
1 polymer ?
#
loop_
_entity_poly.entity_id
_entity_poly.type
_entity_poly.pdbx_seq_one_letter_code
_entity_poly.pdbx_strand_id
1 'polypeptide(L)' 'MISTHIHHISKVEASEAVKLASGSYSRVYTMHTERGETYEIIVYATTASALFPVPENAE' A
#
# COMPACT_ATOMS: atom_id res chain seq x y z
N MET A 1 -13.31 -2.82 -12.98
CA MET A 1 -12.11 -2.21 -12.34
C MET A 1 -12.53 -1.16 -11.34
N ILE A 2 -11.80 -1.09 -10.23
CA ILE A 2 -12.06 -0.09 -9.20
C ILE A 2 -10.91 0.89 -9.22
N SER A 3 -11.23 2.17 -9.28
CA SER A 3 -10.21 3.21 -9.32
C SER A 3 -10.45 4.22 -8.20
N THR A 4 -9.36 4.67 -7.60
CA THR A 4 -9.41 5.70 -6.59
C THR A 4 -8.38 6.77 -6.97
N HIS A 5 -8.79 8.04 -6.91
CA HIS A 5 -7.92 9.13 -7.31
C HIS A 5 -7.65 10.02 -6.12
N ILE A 6 -6.40 10.19 -5.78
CA ILE A 6 -5.99 11.08 -4.70
C ILE A 6 -4.97 12.04 -5.29
N HIS A 7 -5.26 13.34 -5.15
CA HIS A 7 -4.45 14.36 -5.79
C HIS A 7 -3.52 15.07 -4.82
N HIS A 8 -2.49 15.69 -5.35
CA HIS A 8 -1.56 16.53 -4.58
C HIS A 8 -0.82 15.73 -3.50
N ILE A 9 -0.38 14.55 -3.87
CA ILE A 9 0.39 13.69 -2.97
C ILE A 9 1.78 14.26 -2.81
N SER A 10 2.23 14.39 -1.57
CA SER A 10 3.58 14.86 -1.27
C SER A 10 4.49 13.71 -0.83
N LYS A 11 3.91 12.61 -0.34
CA LYS A 11 4.73 11.50 0.14
C LYS A 11 3.89 10.24 0.22
N VAL A 12 4.48 9.11 -0.15
CA VAL A 12 3.83 7.80 -0.02
C VAL A 12 4.73 6.92 0.81
N GLU A 13 4.14 6.25 1.78
CA GLU A 13 4.86 5.30 2.63
C GLU A 13 4.18 3.95 2.54
N ALA A 14 4.94 2.89 2.75
CA ALA A 14 4.38 1.55 2.76
C ALA A 14 4.98 0.80 3.94
N SER A 15 4.13 0.11 4.68
CA SER A 15 4.59 -0.73 5.77
C SER A 15 5.14 -2.03 5.22
N GLU A 16 5.74 -2.84 6.06
CA GLU A 16 6.13 -4.18 5.65
C GLU A 16 4.89 -5.04 5.58
N ALA A 17 4.95 -6.08 4.78
CA ALA A 17 3.86 -7.04 4.72
C ALA A 17 3.86 -7.85 6.01
N VAL A 18 2.69 -7.97 6.63
CA VAL A 18 2.54 -8.64 7.90
C VAL A 18 1.69 -9.88 7.71
N LYS A 19 2.14 -11.00 8.26
CA LYS A 19 1.37 -12.23 8.18
C LYS A 19 0.32 -12.24 9.29
N LEU A 20 -0.90 -12.52 8.91
CA LEU A 20 -2.01 -12.56 9.86
C LEU A 20 -2.22 -13.98 10.38
N ALA A 21 -2.97 -14.09 11.47
CA ALA A 21 -3.24 -15.39 12.06
C ALA A 21 -3.99 -16.30 11.10
N SER A 22 -4.75 -15.75 10.18
CA SER A 22 -5.49 -16.54 9.20
C SER A 22 -4.61 -17.10 8.10
N GLY A 23 -3.34 -16.70 8.05
CA GLY A 23 -2.45 -17.12 6.98
C GLY A 23 -2.36 -16.14 5.83
N SER A 24 -3.21 -15.13 5.83
CA SER A 24 -3.14 -14.08 4.81
C SER A 24 -2.10 -13.06 5.20
N TYR A 25 -1.81 -12.17 4.28
CA TYR A 25 -0.86 -11.08 4.51
C TYR A 25 -1.55 -9.75 4.30
N SER A 26 -1.10 -8.73 4.99
CA SER A 26 -1.63 -7.39 4.79
C SER A 26 -0.49 -6.38 4.71
N ARG A 27 -0.77 -5.26 4.06
CA ARG A 27 0.19 -4.18 3.93
C ARG A 27 -0.58 -2.87 3.91
N VAL A 28 0.00 -1.84 4.52
CA VAL A 28 -0.65 -0.54 4.60
C VAL A 28 0.14 0.44 3.76
N TYR A 29 -0.56 1.15 2.91
CA TYR A 29 0.02 2.24 2.15
C TYR A 29 -0.54 3.54 2.71
N THR A 30 0.34 4.46 3.08
CA THR A 30 -0.06 5.73 3.67
C THR A 30 0.36 6.84 2.72
N MET A 31 -0.59 7.70 2.37
CA MET A 31 -0.31 8.80 1.45
C MET A 31 -0.57 10.12 2.16
N HIS A 32 0.39 11.01 2.05
CA HIS A 32 0.28 12.35 2.65
C HIS A 32 0.09 13.35 1.53
N THR A 33 -0.82 14.30 1.72
CA THR A 33 -1.06 15.31 0.71
C THR A 33 -0.38 16.61 1.09
N GLU A 34 -0.28 17.50 0.11
CA GLU A 34 0.31 18.81 0.35
C GLU A 34 -0.50 19.64 1.32
N ARG A 35 -1.75 19.29 1.52
CA ARG A 35 -2.61 20.01 2.45
C ARG A 35 -2.53 19.46 3.87
N GLY A 36 -1.72 18.47 4.11
CA GLY A 36 -1.61 17.89 5.43
C GLY A 36 -2.61 16.78 5.71
N GLU A 37 -3.33 16.31 4.70
CA GLU A 37 -4.25 15.19 4.86
C GLU A 37 -3.49 13.87 4.74
N THR A 38 -4.01 12.84 5.37
CA THR A 38 -3.39 11.50 5.31
C THR A 38 -4.46 10.49 4.93
N TYR A 39 -4.13 9.64 3.99
CA TYR A 39 -5.02 8.57 3.55
C TYR A 39 -4.30 7.24 3.72
N GLU A 40 -5.04 6.22 4.14
CA GLU A 40 -4.50 4.87 4.28
C GLU A 40 -5.25 3.93 3.38
N ILE A 41 -4.51 3.02 2.76
CA ILE A 41 -5.11 1.92 2.00
C ILE A 41 -4.51 0.65 2.57
N ILE A 42 -5.35 -0.24 3.08
CA ILE A 42 -4.90 -1.50 3.64
C ILE A 42 -5.31 -2.59 2.67
N VAL A 43 -4.33 -3.37 2.24
CA VAL A 43 -4.59 -4.43 1.26
C VAL A 43 -4.27 -5.79 1.86
N TYR A 44 -4.96 -6.81 1.37
CA TYR A 44 -4.80 -8.17 1.88
C TYR A 44 -4.52 -9.10 0.70
N ALA A 45 -3.71 -10.10 0.95
CA ALA A 45 -3.38 -11.07 -0.09
C ALA A 45 -3.08 -12.42 0.53
N THR A 46 -3.14 -13.48 -0.27
CA THR A 46 -2.83 -14.81 0.23
C THR A 46 -1.34 -15.10 0.17
N THR A 47 -0.57 -14.31 -0.55
CA THR A 47 0.88 -14.46 -0.59
C THR A 47 1.51 -13.10 -0.37
N ALA A 48 2.67 -13.10 0.26
CA ALA A 48 3.36 -11.85 0.54
C ALA A 48 3.81 -11.16 -0.74
N SER A 49 4.20 -11.93 -1.74
CA SER A 49 4.72 -11.34 -2.97
C SER A 49 3.67 -10.53 -3.72
N ALA A 50 2.40 -10.84 -3.52
CA ALA A 50 1.34 -10.09 -4.19
C ALA A 50 1.20 -8.68 -3.64
N LEU A 51 1.80 -8.39 -2.49
CA LEU A 51 1.67 -7.08 -1.86
C LEU A 51 2.83 -6.15 -2.18
N PHE A 52 3.78 -6.60 -2.99
CA PHE A 52 4.87 -5.74 -3.38
C PHE A 52 4.51 -5.02 -4.67
N PRO A 53 4.94 -3.79 -4.82
CA PRO A 53 4.70 -3.10 -6.07
C PRO A 53 5.48 -3.77 -7.17
N VAL A 54 5.19 -3.38 -8.33
CA VAL A 54 5.93 -3.83 -9.46
C VAL A 54 7.37 -3.56 -9.20
N PRO A 55 8.19 -4.50 -9.43
CA PRO A 55 9.57 -4.40 -9.10
C PRO A 55 10.18 -3.32 -9.86
N GLU A 56 10.17 -2.25 -9.28
CA GLU A 56 10.80 -1.18 -9.85
C GLU A 56 12.17 -1.48 -9.92
N ASN A 57 12.52 -2.24 -9.17
CA ASN A 57 13.79 -2.61 -9.13
C ASN A 57 14.03 -3.67 -9.95
N ALA A 58 13.18 -4.03 -10.56
CA ALA A 58 13.47 -4.99 -11.42
C ALA A 58 14.41 -4.36 -12.30
N GLU A 59 14.69 -3.76 -12.02
CA GLU A 59 15.44 -3.26 -12.67
C GLU A 59 16.39 -3.50 -12.58
#